data_d6537b8334f77859a2ed697e867dc3b8
#
_entry.id   d6537b8334f77859a2ed697e867dc3b8
#
_cell.length_a   1.000
_cell.length_b   1.000
_cell.length_c   1.000
_cell.angle_alpha   90.00
_cell.angle_beta   90.00
_cell.angle_gamma   90.00
#
_symmetry.space_group_name_H-M   'P 1'
#
loop_
_entity.id
_entity.type
_entity.pdbx_description
1 polymer ?
#
loop_
_entity_poly.entity_id
_entity_poly.type
_entity_poly.pdbx_seq_one_letter_code
_entity_poly.pdbx_strand_id
1 'polypeptide(L)'
;MERICGKYCVTLSDGLNAGEGLTFPHNGPFVINPEAVIGKYCTIHPLVLIGGDRGKGAPRIGDYVFIGNGAKVIGNAKIGNWVFISPGAIVTKDVPDGCLVGAGLNNILNNDGRKHVEMYLL
;
A
#
# COMPACT_ATOMS: atom_id res chain seq x y z
N MET A 1 9.82 2.70 -17.18
CA MET A 1 8.72 1.83 -16.67
C MET A 1 9.24 0.42 -16.52
N GLU A 2 9.25 -0.07 -15.32
CA GLU A 2 9.69 -1.44 -15.05
C GLU A 2 8.50 -2.38 -14.97
N ARG A 3 8.74 -3.63 -15.39
CA ARG A 3 7.78 -4.69 -15.20
C ARG A 3 8.37 -5.71 -14.25
N ILE A 4 7.72 -5.93 -13.13
CA ILE A 4 8.16 -6.88 -12.14
C ILE A 4 7.80 -8.30 -12.53
N CYS A 5 6.79 -8.48 -13.37
CA CYS A 5 6.35 -9.81 -13.75
C CYS A 5 6.33 -9.94 -15.27
N GLY A 6 7.14 -10.82 -15.83
CA GLY A 6 7.11 -11.08 -17.27
C GLY A 6 5.76 -11.60 -17.73
N LYS A 7 5.24 -12.58 -17.04
CA LYS A 7 3.97 -13.23 -17.34
C LYS A 7 2.77 -12.45 -16.83
N TYR A 8 2.95 -11.67 -15.78
CA TYR A 8 1.90 -10.92 -15.11
C TYR A 8 2.23 -9.44 -15.21
N CYS A 9 1.27 -8.65 -15.54
CA CYS A 9 1.50 -7.21 -15.70
C CYS A 9 1.47 -6.49 -14.38
N VAL A 10 2.63 -6.05 -13.96
CA VAL A 10 2.77 -5.09 -12.87
C VAL A 10 3.38 -3.84 -13.47
N THR A 11 2.68 -2.74 -13.35
CA THR A 11 3.18 -1.47 -13.84
C THR A 11 3.80 -0.72 -12.69
N LEU A 12 5.13 -0.68 -12.67
CA LEU A 12 5.90 0.15 -11.77
C LEU A 12 6.70 1.14 -12.59
N SER A 13 6.82 2.33 -12.07
CA SER A 13 7.66 3.33 -12.69
C SER A 13 9.13 3.05 -12.39
N ASP A 14 10.00 3.45 -13.31
CA ASP A 14 11.42 3.51 -13.02
C ASP A 14 11.63 4.41 -11.81
N GLY A 15 12.52 4.01 -10.92
CA GLY A 15 12.82 4.78 -9.75
C GLY A 15 11.78 4.67 -8.64
N LEU A 16 11.02 3.58 -8.60
CA LEU A 16 10.12 3.32 -7.48
C LEU A 16 10.88 3.44 -6.16
N ASN A 17 10.42 4.31 -5.29
CA ASN A 17 11.03 4.55 -4.00
C ASN A 17 10.41 3.62 -2.95
N ALA A 18 10.99 2.44 -2.82
CA ALA A 18 10.54 1.45 -1.84
C ALA A 18 11.74 0.94 -1.05
N GLY A 19 11.52 0.69 0.24
CA GLY A 19 12.50 0.06 1.10
C GLY A 19 12.67 -1.42 0.81
N GLU A 20 13.63 -2.04 1.50
CA GLU A 20 13.86 -3.47 1.35
C GLU A 20 12.65 -4.29 1.78
N GLY A 21 12.55 -5.51 1.29
CA GLY A 21 11.53 -6.45 1.72
C GLY A 21 10.13 -6.23 1.15
N LEU A 22 9.99 -5.39 0.13
CA LEU A 22 8.71 -5.22 -0.54
C LEU A 22 8.29 -6.54 -1.19
N THR A 23 7.10 -7.00 -0.87
CA THR A 23 6.59 -8.30 -1.30
C THR A 23 5.26 -8.17 -2.04
N PHE A 24 5.17 -8.88 -3.16
CA PHE A 24 3.94 -9.05 -3.93
C PHE A 24 3.57 -10.53 -3.89
N PRO A 25 2.77 -10.98 -2.91
CA PRO A 25 2.55 -12.41 -2.69
C PRO A 25 1.75 -13.10 -3.78
N HIS A 26 1.01 -12.34 -4.57
CA HIS A 26 0.24 -12.87 -5.70
C HIS A 26 0.50 -12.10 -6.97
N ASN A 27 0.28 -12.75 -8.09
CA ASN A 27 0.40 -12.13 -9.40
C ASN A 27 -0.82 -11.28 -9.71
N GLY A 28 -0.62 -10.26 -10.47
CA GLY A 28 -1.73 -9.44 -10.91
C GLY A 28 -1.31 -8.01 -11.17
N PRO A 29 -2.22 -7.19 -11.68
CA PRO A 29 -1.91 -5.81 -11.95
C PRO A 29 -1.82 -4.99 -10.67
N PHE A 30 -0.87 -4.09 -10.65
CA PHE A 30 -0.68 -3.06 -9.63
C PHE A 30 -0.47 -1.74 -10.33
N VAL A 31 -0.94 -0.66 -9.73
CA VAL A 31 -0.63 0.68 -10.22
C VAL A 31 -0.05 1.48 -9.07
N ILE A 32 1.20 1.87 -9.19
CA ILE A 32 1.90 2.62 -8.15
C ILE A 32 2.47 3.89 -8.77
N ASN A 33 2.05 5.04 -8.25
CA ASN A 33 2.54 6.32 -8.71
C ASN A 33 4.05 6.43 -8.43
N PRO A 34 4.85 6.90 -9.39
CA PRO A 34 6.31 6.98 -9.22
C PRO A 34 6.76 7.92 -8.09
N GLU A 35 5.92 8.85 -7.69
CA GLU A 35 6.25 9.76 -6.59
C GLU A 35 5.90 9.20 -5.21
N ALA A 36 5.23 8.07 -5.16
CA ALA A 36 4.91 7.44 -3.88
C ALA A 36 6.18 6.93 -3.19
N VAL A 37 6.19 7.01 -1.87
CA VAL A 37 7.27 6.48 -1.05
C VAL A 37 6.73 5.31 -0.24
N ILE A 38 7.37 4.16 -0.35
CA ILE A 38 6.97 2.94 0.35
C ILE A 38 8.10 2.53 1.29
N GLY A 39 7.79 2.29 2.54
CA GLY A 39 8.77 1.90 3.54
C GLY A 39 9.24 0.45 3.37
N LYS A 40 9.81 -0.10 4.44
CA LYS A 40 10.40 -1.44 4.45
C LYS A 40 9.36 -2.51 4.78
N TYR A 41 9.56 -3.69 4.22
CA TYR A 41 8.78 -4.88 4.54
C TYR A 41 7.28 -4.70 4.35
N CYS A 42 6.90 -3.96 3.32
CA CYS A 42 5.51 -3.81 2.95
C CYS A 42 5.04 -4.98 2.09
N THR A 43 3.76 -5.30 2.18
CA THR A 43 3.12 -6.35 1.39
C THR A 43 1.99 -5.73 0.59
N ILE A 44 2.01 -5.91 -0.72
CA ILE A 44 1.02 -5.32 -1.63
C ILE A 44 0.35 -6.43 -2.43
N HIS A 45 -0.96 -6.53 -2.30
CA HIS A 45 -1.78 -7.50 -3.02
C HIS A 45 -2.21 -6.98 -4.40
N PRO A 46 -2.69 -7.86 -5.29
CA PRO A 46 -3.13 -7.45 -6.63
C PRO A 46 -4.25 -6.42 -6.60
N LEU A 47 -4.36 -5.67 -7.69
CA LEU A 47 -5.38 -4.66 -7.92
C LEU A 47 -5.28 -3.45 -6.97
N VAL A 48 -4.17 -3.32 -6.27
CA VAL A 48 -3.91 -2.14 -5.44
C VAL A 48 -3.57 -0.96 -6.34
N LEU A 49 -4.13 0.19 -6.00
CA LEU A 49 -3.80 1.47 -6.61
C LEU A 49 -3.17 2.38 -5.56
N ILE A 50 -1.95 2.80 -5.79
CA ILE A 50 -1.31 3.85 -5.01
C ILE A 50 -1.17 5.04 -5.96
N GLY A 51 -2.08 5.99 -5.83
CA GLY A 51 -2.23 7.09 -6.77
C GLY A 51 -1.95 8.44 -6.16
N GLY A 52 -1.36 9.33 -6.95
CA GLY A 52 -1.13 10.69 -6.54
C GLY A 52 -2.35 11.59 -6.73
N ASP A 53 -2.28 12.76 -6.18
CA ASP A 53 -3.22 13.83 -6.42
C ASP A 53 -2.50 14.91 -7.25
N ARG A 54 -3.06 15.25 -8.38
CA ARG A 54 -2.47 16.11 -9.40
C ARG A 54 -1.66 17.26 -8.82
N GLY A 55 -0.34 17.16 -8.86
CA GLY A 55 0.58 18.19 -8.38
C GLY A 55 0.57 18.42 -6.87
N LYS A 56 -0.20 17.66 -6.11
CA LYS A 56 -0.30 17.80 -4.64
C LYS A 56 0.43 16.72 -3.87
N GLY A 57 1.12 15.84 -4.58
CA GLY A 57 1.90 14.78 -3.97
C GLY A 57 1.35 13.40 -4.21
N ALA A 58 1.98 12.42 -3.60
CA ALA A 58 1.60 11.02 -3.66
C ALA A 58 1.72 10.40 -2.27
N PRO A 59 1.12 9.22 -2.05
CA PRO A 59 1.13 8.62 -0.72
C PRO A 59 2.52 8.34 -0.19
N ARG A 60 2.68 8.47 1.12
CA ARG A 60 3.85 8.03 1.86
C ARG A 60 3.43 6.89 2.78
N ILE A 61 3.98 5.74 2.54
CA ILE A 61 3.61 4.51 3.25
C ILE A 61 4.77 4.12 4.13
N GLY A 62 4.49 3.88 5.40
CA GLY A 62 5.51 3.53 6.39
C GLY A 62 6.00 2.09 6.24
N ASP A 63 6.63 1.58 7.31
CA ASP A 63 7.20 0.24 7.33
C ASP A 63 6.16 -0.78 7.78
N TYR A 64 6.30 -2.02 7.32
CA TYR A 64 5.43 -3.12 7.72
C TYR A 64 3.95 -2.85 7.47
N VAL A 65 3.65 -2.24 6.34
CA VAL A 65 2.26 -1.97 5.95
C VAL A 65 1.77 -3.09 5.03
N PHE A 66 0.59 -3.59 5.33
CA PHE A 66 -0.11 -4.55 4.47
C PHE A 66 -1.20 -3.81 3.71
N ILE A 67 -1.23 -4.00 2.40
CA ILE A 67 -2.26 -3.40 1.55
C ILE A 67 -2.99 -4.52 0.82
N GLY A 68 -4.25 -4.71 1.18
CA GLY A 68 -5.07 -5.81 0.69
C GLY A 68 -5.56 -5.64 -0.74
N ASN A 69 -6.05 -6.73 -1.29
CA ASN A 69 -6.52 -6.80 -2.67
C ASN A 69 -7.53 -5.70 -2.99
N GLY A 70 -7.28 -4.99 -4.07
CA GLY A 70 -8.18 -3.95 -4.56
C GLY A 70 -8.22 -2.67 -3.74
N ALA A 71 -7.40 -2.55 -2.71
CA ALA A 71 -7.35 -1.31 -1.91
C ALA A 71 -6.75 -0.16 -2.72
N LYS A 72 -7.16 1.04 -2.39
CA LYS A 72 -6.67 2.26 -3.03
C LYS A 72 -6.17 3.21 -1.96
N VAL A 73 -4.96 3.71 -2.16
CA VAL A 73 -4.36 4.75 -1.31
C VAL A 73 -4.06 5.93 -2.23
N ILE A 74 -4.75 7.04 -2.02
CA ILE A 74 -4.78 8.11 -3.01
C ILE A 74 -4.46 9.46 -2.36
N GLY A 75 -3.83 10.30 -3.15
CA GLY A 75 -3.55 11.68 -2.75
C GLY A 75 -2.26 11.79 -1.96
N ASN A 76 -2.22 12.72 -1.04
CA ASN A 76 -1.04 12.99 -0.21
C ASN A 76 -1.18 12.34 1.17
N ALA A 77 -1.78 11.16 1.22
CA ALA A 77 -2.01 10.45 2.47
C ALA A 77 -0.70 9.92 3.06
N LYS A 78 -0.57 10.04 4.37
CA LYS A 78 0.55 9.46 5.12
C LYS A 78 0.04 8.25 5.90
N ILE A 79 0.56 7.10 5.56
CA ILE A 79 0.19 5.84 6.22
C ILE A 79 1.31 5.49 7.19
N GLY A 80 0.97 5.33 8.45
CA GLY A 80 1.93 5.00 9.48
C GLY A 80 2.49 3.59 9.37
N ASN A 81 3.35 3.22 10.31
CA ASN A 81 3.95 1.89 10.37
C ASN A 81 2.95 0.88 10.93
N TRP A 82 3.11 -0.38 10.54
CA TRP A 82 2.29 -1.47 11.04
C TRP A 82 0.79 -1.27 10.83
N VAL A 83 0.44 -0.64 9.73
CA VAL A 83 -0.96 -0.44 9.34
C VAL A 83 -1.41 -1.61 8.47
N PHE A 84 -2.57 -2.14 8.76
CA PHE A 84 -3.22 -3.15 7.93
C PHE A 84 -4.37 -2.50 7.17
N ILE A 85 -4.25 -2.47 5.86
CA ILE A 85 -5.28 -1.93 4.98
C ILE A 85 -6.03 -3.09 4.35
N SER A 86 -7.28 -3.27 4.76
CA SER A 86 -8.10 -4.40 4.33
C SER A 86 -8.40 -4.37 2.84
N PRO A 87 -8.69 -5.53 2.24
CA PRO A 87 -9.15 -5.55 0.85
C PRO A 87 -10.35 -4.61 0.64
N GLY A 88 -10.35 -3.89 -0.46
CA GLY A 88 -11.43 -2.98 -0.80
C GLY A 88 -11.45 -1.66 -0.04
N ALA A 89 -10.45 -1.37 0.78
CA ALA A 89 -10.37 -0.08 1.45
C ALA A 89 -10.01 1.04 0.47
N ILE A 90 -10.52 2.24 0.75
CA ILE A 90 -10.16 3.45 0.02
C ILE A 90 -9.64 4.46 1.04
N VAL A 91 -8.35 4.77 0.95
CA VAL A 91 -7.68 5.65 1.90
C VAL A 91 -7.27 6.93 1.19
N THR A 92 -7.81 8.05 1.65
CA THR A 92 -7.49 9.38 1.11
C THR A 92 -6.98 10.33 2.18
N LYS A 93 -6.84 9.86 3.41
CA LYS A 93 -6.40 10.65 4.57
C LYS A 93 -5.33 9.91 5.32
N ASP A 94 -4.62 10.63 6.18
CA ASP A 94 -3.58 10.06 7.02
C ASP A 94 -4.12 8.94 7.91
N VAL A 95 -3.31 7.91 8.12
CA VAL A 95 -3.61 6.79 8.99
C VAL A 95 -2.49 6.66 10.02
N PRO A 96 -2.80 6.75 11.32
CA PRO A 96 -1.79 6.61 12.37
C PRO A 96 -1.17 5.21 12.40
N ASP A 97 -0.01 5.12 13.04
CA ASP A 97 0.69 3.84 13.23
C ASP A 97 -0.24 2.80 13.87
N GLY A 98 -0.11 1.57 13.44
CA GLY A 98 -0.77 0.43 14.06
C GLY A 98 -2.28 0.32 13.83
N CYS A 99 -2.85 1.11 12.94
CA CYS A 99 -4.30 1.05 12.71
C CYS A 99 -4.70 -0.10 11.80
N LEU A 100 -5.91 -0.61 12.05
CA LEU A 100 -6.62 -1.52 11.17
C LEU A 100 -7.64 -0.69 10.38
N VAL A 101 -7.48 -0.67 9.06
CA VAL A 101 -8.38 0.03 8.16
C VAL A 101 -9.29 -0.99 7.49
N GLY A 102 -10.59 -0.82 7.64
CA GLY A 102 -11.58 -1.70 7.02
C GLY A 102 -11.95 -1.26 5.60
N ALA A 103 -12.76 -2.06 4.95
CA ALA A 103 -13.25 -1.76 3.61
C ALA A 103 -14.07 -0.46 3.60
N GLY A 104 -14.12 0.18 2.45
CA GLY A 104 -14.82 1.45 2.28
C GLY A 104 -13.91 2.66 2.47
N LEU A 105 -14.52 3.84 2.49
CA LEU A 105 -13.78 5.11 2.48
C LEU A 105 -13.30 5.50 3.88
N ASN A 106 -12.01 5.58 4.06
CA ASN A 106 -11.34 6.07 5.28
C ASN A 106 -11.88 5.43 6.57
N ASN A 107 -12.09 4.13 6.52
CA ASN A 107 -12.76 3.39 7.58
C ASN A 107 -11.73 2.81 8.58
N ILE A 108 -11.23 3.65 9.48
CA ILE A 108 -10.32 3.21 10.53
C ILE A 108 -11.14 2.51 11.62
N LEU A 109 -10.91 1.19 11.78
CA LEU A 109 -11.67 0.38 12.72
C LEU A 109 -11.12 0.42 14.14
N ASN A 110 -9.80 0.27 14.30
CA ASN A 110 -9.14 0.20 15.61
C ASN A 110 -7.62 0.25 15.43
N ASN A 111 -6.86 -0.04 16.50
CA ASN A 111 -5.38 -0.04 16.50
C ASN A 111 -4.80 -1.45 16.48
N ASP A 112 -5.51 -2.44 16.00
CA ASP A 112 -5.02 -3.82 15.93
C ASP A 112 -4.34 -4.15 14.60
N GLY A 113 -3.90 -3.14 13.87
CA GLY A 113 -3.25 -3.32 12.58
C GLY A 113 -2.02 -4.19 12.64
N ARG A 114 -1.15 -3.96 13.63
CA ARG A 114 0.08 -4.73 13.79
C ARG A 114 -0.19 -6.23 13.92
N LYS A 115 -1.15 -6.61 14.71
CA LYS A 115 -1.53 -8.00 14.88
C LYS A 115 -1.90 -8.66 13.55
N HIS A 116 -2.63 -7.95 12.72
CA HIS A 116 -3.03 -8.45 11.41
C HIS A 116 -1.85 -8.52 10.44
N VAL A 117 -0.99 -7.50 10.44
CA VAL A 117 0.21 -7.50 9.60
C VAL A 117 1.11 -8.69 9.93
N GLU A 118 1.34 -8.95 11.21
CA GLU A 118 2.22 -10.05 11.65
C GLU A 118 1.76 -11.41 11.12
N MET A 119 0.48 -11.60 10.92
CA MET A 119 -0.05 -12.84 10.37
C MET A 119 0.43 -13.11 8.94
N TYR A 120 0.87 -12.08 8.24
CA TYR A 120 1.33 -12.19 6.84
C TYR A 120 2.84 -12.12 6.70
N LEU A 121 3.58 -11.97 7.79
CA LEU A 121 5.04 -11.93 7.76
C LEU A 121 5.70 -13.31 7.91
N LEU A 122 4.94 -14.33 8.16
CA LEU A 122 5.44 -15.67 8.42
C LEU A 122 5.62 -16.49 7.14
#